data_7cf13818d8a4d62d1375af098d48abed
#
_entry.id   7cf13818d8a4d62d1375af098d48abed
#
_cell.length_a   1.000
_cell.length_b   1.000
_cell.length_c   1.000
_cell.angle_alpha   90.00
_cell.angle_beta   90.00
_cell.angle_gamma   90.00
#
_symmetry.space_group_name_H-M   'P 1'
#
loop_
_entity.id
_entity.type
_entity.pdbx_description
1 polymer ?
#
loop_
_entity_poly.entity_id
_entity_poly.type
_entity_poly.pdbx_seq_one_letter_code
_entity_poly.pdbx_strand_id
1 'polypeptide(L)'
;VLLSVIRALMLPGSMAGISYLFTPDWAQLKEPRIWLEALTQNAWDTGAGWGLFLTYAIYVKKRYGVIKNAFTVAIGNNLVSLMAAIMIFSTVFSILGNEMGMAKPEILDVMKSSGPAATGLTFIWMPQLFAKMPLGKPLAILFFLGLSFAGFSSLISMLELAVRNLIHFGVNRATAVGWIVGVGFLMGIQSAPNLNVFSNQDFVWGLALMLSCIFVAAAVIQFVLY
;
A
#
# COMPACT_ATOMS: atom_id res chain seq x y z
N VAL A 1 -11.23 8.06 6.27
CA VAL A 1 -11.45 6.61 6.01
C VAL A 1 -12.75 6.14 6.65
N LEU A 2 -12.95 6.22 7.99
CA LEU A 2 -14.15 5.71 8.67
C LEU A 2 -15.47 6.22 8.06
N LEU A 3 -15.60 7.55 7.87
CA LEU A 3 -16.80 8.14 7.25
C LEU A 3 -17.03 7.61 5.83
N SER A 4 -15.96 7.42 5.06
CA SER A 4 -16.05 6.89 3.70
C SER A 4 -16.48 5.42 3.69
N VAL A 5 -15.99 4.61 4.66
CA VAL A 5 -16.42 3.21 4.82
C VAL A 5 -17.90 3.13 5.16
N ILE A 6 -18.37 3.89 6.16
CA ILE A 6 -19.78 3.92 6.54
C ILE A 6 -20.64 4.29 5.33
N ARG A 7 -20.25 5.32 4.59
CA ARG A 7 -21.01 5.75 3.41
C ARG A 7 -21.01 4.69 2.30
N ALA A 8 -19.87 4.05 2.04
CA ALA A 8 -19.77 2.98 1.05
C ALA A 8 -20.70 1.81 1.38
N LEU A 9 -20.79 1.43 2.65
CA LEU A 9 -21.69 0.39 3.13
C LEU A 9 -23.18 0.74 2.97
N MET A 10 -23.49 2.03 3.04
CA MET A 10 -24.87 2.53 2.87
C MET A 10 -25.30 2.65 1.39
N LEU A 11 -24.42 2.42 0.44
CA LEU A 11 -24.76 2.47 -0.99
C LEU A 11 -25.65 1.28 -1.37
N PRO A 12 -26.68 1.47 -2.24
CA PRO A 12 -27.46 0.38 -2.79
C PRO A 12 -26.58 -0.66 -3.48
N GLY A 13 -26.77 -1.95 -3.21
CA GLY A 13 -25.96 -3.03 -3.81
C GLY A 13 -24.57 -3.23 -3.19
N SER A 14 -24.16 -2.45 -2.20
CA SER A 14 -22.85 -2.56 -1.53
C SER A 14 -22.61 -3.95 -0.92
N MET A 15 -23.62 -4.61 -0.44
CA MET A 15 -23.54 -5.94 0.18
C MET A 15 -23.04 -7.03 -0.78
N ALA A 16 -23.24 -6.88 -2.08
CA ALA A 16 -22.68 -7.79 -3.07
C ALA A 16 -21.15 -7.76 -3.08
N GLY A 17 -20.56 -6.56 -2.92
CA GLY A 17 -19.10 -6.38 -2.79
C GLY A 17 -18.56 -6.98 -1.49
N ILE A 18 -19.27 -6.79 -0.37
CA ILE A 18 -18.91 -7.40 0.92
C ILE A 18 -18.98 -8.92 0.84
N SER A 19 -20.08 -9.45 0.30
CA SER A 19 -20.23 -10.90 0.09
C SER A 19 -19.09 -11.47 -0.76
N TYR A 20 -18.71 -10.77 -1.82
CA TYR A 20 -17.58 -11.20 -2.64
C TYR A 20 -16.26 -11.19 -1.87
N LEU A 21 -15.96 -10.12 -1.13
CA LEU A 21 -14.73 -9.98 -0.35
C LEU A 21 -14.57 -11.08 0.72
N PHE A 22 -15.67 -11.50 1.35
CA PHE A 22 -15.65 -12.49 2.43
C PHE A 22 -16.11 -13.90 1.99
N THR A 23 -16.24 -14.15 0.70
CA THR A 23 -16.52 -15.50 0.17
C THR A 23 -15.24 -16.09 -0.41
N PRO A 24 -14.49 -16.90 0.35
CA PRO A 24 -13.24 -17.46 -0.12
C PRO A 24 -13.45 -18.56 -1.15
N ASP A 25 -12.60 -18.58 -2.17
CA ASP A 25 -12.44 -19.72 -3.07
C ASP A 25 -11.28 -20.59 -2.55
N TRP A 26 -11.62 -21.64 -1.82
CA TRP A 26 -10.65 -22.54 -1.19
C TRP A 26 -9.79 -23.29 -2.21
N ALA A 27 -10.25 -23.43 -3.47
CA ALA A 27 -9.46 -24.07 -4.52
C ALA A 27 -8.20 -23.28 -4.85
N GLN A 28 -8.26 -21.96 -4.74
CA GLN A 28 -7.14 -21.05 -4.99
C GLN A 28 -5.96 -21.24 -4.03
N LEU A 29 -6.18 -21.76 -2.83
CA LEU A 29 -5.09 -22.03 -1.89
C LEU A 29 -4.09 -23.10 -2.38
N LYS A 30 -4.45 -23.88 -3.40
CA LYS A 30 -3.56 -24.86 -4.03
C LYS A 30 -2.62 -24.22 -5.06
N GLU A 31 -2.90 -22.99 -5.48
CA GLU A 31 -2.10 -22.27 -6.47
C GLU A 31 -0.92 -21.55 -5.79
N PRO A 32 0.34 -21.93 -6.08
CA PRO A 32 1.52 -21.30 -5.45
C PRO A 32 1.58 -19.78 -5.68
N ARG A 33 1.05 -19.32 -6.80
CA ARG A 33 1.03 -17.91 -7.17
C ARG A 33 0.28 -17.05 -6.15
N ILE A 34 -0.82 -17.53 -5.59
CA ILE A 34 -1.60 -16.80 -4.57
C ILE A 34 -0.76 -16.53 -3.32
N TRP A 35 0.02 -17.52 -2.89
CA TRP A 35 0.90 -17.34 -1.74
C TRP A 35 2.01 -16.33 -2.02
N LEU A 36 2.58 -16.36 -3.23
CA LEU A 36 3.59 -15.40 -3.64
C LEU A 36 3.02 -13.97 -3.67
N GLU A 37 1.86 -13.79 -4.27
CA GLU A 37 1.18 -12.49 -4.33
C GLU A 37 0.80 -11.97 -2.93
N ALA A 38 0.29 -12.84 -2.06
CA ALA A 38 -0.04 -12.48 -0.67
C ALA A 38 1.20 -12.08 0.15
N LEU A 39 2.31 -12.82 0.00
CA LEU A 39 3.56 -12.50 0.68
C LEU A 39 4.15 -11.19 0.16
N THR A 40 4.15 -10.98 -1.15
CA THR A 40 4.62 -9.74 -1.78
C THR A 40 3.79 -8.55 -1.33
N GLN A 41 2.46 -8.69 -1.34
CA GLN A 41 1.56 -7.64 -0.84
C GLN A 41 1.81 -7.33 0.64
N ASN A 42 2.01 -8.35 1.47
CA ASN A 42 2.31 -8.16 2.88
C ASN A 42 3.66 -7.45 3.10
N ALA A 43 4.68 -7.75 2.28
CA ALA A 43 5.97 -7.07 2.33
C ALA A 43 5.83 -5.58 1.95
N TRP A 44 5.06 -5.27 0.91
CA TRP A 44 4.73 -3.90 0.53
C TRP A 44 3.97 -3.15 1.64
N ASP A 45 2.95 -3.76 2.16
CA ASP A 45 1.99 -3.16 3.09
C ASP A 45 2.65 -2.88 4.46
N THR A 46 3.42 -3.80 4.98
CA THR A 46 4.11 -3.66 6.27
C THR A 46 5.45 -2.94 6.19
N GLY A 47 6.00 -2.76 4.99
CA GLY A 47 7.36 -2.25 4.79
C GLY A 47 8.44 -3.24 5.25
N ALA A 48 8.10 -4.53 5.39
CA ALA A 48 9.05 -5.57 5.75
C ALA A 48 10.15 -5.70 4.67
N GLY A 49 11.39 -5.83 5.10
CA GLY A 49 12.54 -5.88 4.17
C GLY A 49 13.01 -4.54 3.62
N TRP A 50 12.25 -3.46 3.76
CA TRP A 50 12.66 -2.12 3.33
C TRP A 50 13.80 -1.53 4.17
N GLY A 51 14.00 -2.01 5.40
CA GLY A 51 14.92 -1.39 6.34
C GLY A 51 14.40 -0.11 7.00
N LEU A 52 13.14 0.29 6.74
CA LEU A 52 12.54 1.49 7.30
C LEU A 52 12.48 1.45 8.82
N PHE A 53 12.19 0.30 9.41
CA PHE A 53 12.18 0.14 10.87
C PHE A 53 13.55 0.32 11.50
N LEU A 54 14.63 -0.04 10.80
CA LEU A 54 16.01 0.25 11.26
C LEU A 54 16.26 1.75 11.28
N THR A 55 15.81 2.47 10.25
CA THR A 55 15.90 3.94 10.19
C THR A 55 15.07 4.60 11.29
N TYR A 56 13.82 4.15 11.49
CA TYR A 56 12.97 4.68 12.56
C TYR A 56 13.53 4.42 13.96
N ALA A 57 14.14 3.25 14.18
CA ALA A 57 14.74 2.89 15.47
C ALA A 57 15.81 3.88 15.93
N ILE A 58 16.50 4.56 15.01
CA ILE A 58 17.50 5.59 15.34
C ILE A 58 16.84 6.81 16.04
N TYR A 59 15.59 7.11 15.67
CA TYR A 59 14.85 8.27 16.18
C TYR A 59 13.92 7.94 17.36
N VAL A 60 13.68 6.66 17.63
CA VAL A 60 12.79 6.23 18.71
C VAL A 60 13.52 6.25 20.05
N LYS A 61 12.90 6.82 21.07
CA LYS A 61 13.47 6.82 22.43
C LYS A 61 13.47 5.40 23.00
N LYS A 62 14.55 5.00 23.66
CA LYS A 62 14.74 3.65 24.27
C LYS A 62 13.61 3.18 25.20
N ARG A 63 12.81 4.12 25.76
CA ARG A 63 11.70 3.82 26.67
C ARG A 63 10.46 3.24 25.98
N TYR A 64 10.37 3.31 24.67
CA TYR A 64 9.21 2.77 23.94
C TYR A 64 9.39 1.27 23.71
N GLY A 65 8.40 0.48 24.14
CA GLY A 65 8.42 -0.98 24.01
C GLY A 65 8.37 -1.43 22.54
N VAL A 66 9.42 -2.09 22.09
CA VAL A 66 9.54 -2.57 20.70
C VAL A 66 8.41 -3.51 20.32
N ILE A 67 8.14 -4.50 21.19
CA ILE A 67 7.10 -5.52 20.95
C ILE A 67 5.72 -4.87 20.81
N LYS A 68 5.36 -3.96 21.73
CA LYS A 68 4.07 -3.26 21.67
C LYS A 68 3.91 -2.48 20.37
N ASN A 69 4.96 -1.77 19.95
CA ASN A 69 4.93 -0.99 18.71
C ASN A 69 4.81 -1.89 17.49
N ALA A 70 5.54 -3.02 17.44
CA ALA A 70 5.46 -3.98 16.34
C ALA A 70 4.03 -4.53 16.17
N PHE A 71 3.38 -4.97 17.25
CA PHE A 71 2.00 -5.43 17.21
C PHE A 71 1.02 -4.32 16.83
N THR A 72 1.20 -3.11 17.38
CA THR A 72 0.31 -1.96 17.06
C THR A 72 0.39 -1.61 15.58
N VAL A 73 1.59 -1.57 15.01
CA VAL A 73 1.78 -1.29 13.58
C VAL A 73 1.18 -2.40 12.72
N ALA A 74 1.50 -3.67 13.01
CA ALA A 74 1.02 -4.80 12.22
C ALA A 74 -0.52 -4.90 12.23
N ILE A 75 -1.14 -4.84 13.41
CA ILE A 75 -2.60 -4.92 13.55
C ILE A 75 -3.28 -3.70 12.96
N GLY A 76 -2.77 -2.50 13.27
CA GLY A 76 -3.32 -1.24 12.77
C GLY A 76 -3.27 -1.15 11.25
N ASN A 77 -2.16 -1.57 10.64
CA ASN A 77 -1.99 -1.61 9.20
C ASN A 77 -3.04 -2.54 8.54
N ASN A 78 -3.14 -3.80 8.99
CA ASN A 78 -4.12 -4.74 8.46
C ASN A 78 -5.57 -4.26 8.65
N LEU A 79 -5.88 -3.61 9.77
CA LEU A 79 -7.22 -3.05 10.00
C LEU A 79 -7.55 -1.94 9.00
N VAL A 80 -6.62 -1.03 8.75
CA VAL A 80 -6.81 0.06 7.78
C VAL A 80 -6.94 -0.49 6.36
N SER A 81 -6.11 -1.46 5.98
CA SER A 81 -6.18 -2.13 4.67
C SER A 81 -7.50 -2.85 4.46
N LEU A 82 -8.01 -3.56 5.48
CA LEU A 82 -9.32 -4.20 5.43
C LEU A 82 -10.45 -3.17 5.28
N MET A 83 -10.38 -2.05 6.01
CA MET A 83 -11.35 -0.97 5.87
C MET A 83 -11.33 -0.35 4.47
N ALA A 84 -10.15 -0.18 3.88
CA ALA A 84 -10.00 0.30 2.51
C ALA A 84 -10.59 -0.70 1.50
N ALA A 85 -10.34 -1.99 1.67
CA ALA A 85 -10.94 -3.04 0.84
C ALA A 85 -12.46 -3.03 0.91
N ILE A 86 -13.04 -3.00 2.12
CA ILE A 86 -14.49 -2.90 2.31
C ILE A 86 -15.05 -1.68 1.57
N MET A 87 -14.41 -0.51 1.72
CA MET A 87 -14.84 0.72 1.08
C MET A 87 -14.83 0.61 -0.45
N ILE A 88 -13.75 0.09 -1.02
CA ILE A 88 -13.58 -0.04 -2.48
C ILE A 88 -14.56 -1.06 -3.05
N PHE A 89 -14.60 -2.28 -2.51
CA PHE A 89 -15.47 -3.33 -3.03
C PHE A 89 -16.95 -2.95 -2.93
N SER A 90 -17.38 -2.36 -1.80
CA SER A 90 -18.74 -1.85 -1.65
C SER A 90 -19.08 -0.80 -2.69
N THR A 91 -18.16 0.13 -2.97
CA THR A 91 -18.38 1.21 -3.95
C THR A 91 -18.43 0.69 -5.37
N VAL A 92 -17.48 -0.17 -5.76
CA VAL A 92 -17.39 -0.70 -7.12
C VAL A 92 -18.62 -1.56 -7.46
N PHE A 93 -19.00 -2.47 -6.57
CA PHE A 93 -20.17 -3.32 -6.78
C PHE A 93 -21.48 -2.52 -6.75
N SER A 94 -21.57 -1.47 -5.95
CA SER A 94 -22.73 -0.57 -5.98
C SER A 94 -22.83 0.16 -7.32
N ILE A 95 -21.75 0.74 -7.81
CA ILE A 95 -21.77 1.55 -9.04
C ILE A 95 -21.93 0.67 -10.26
N LEU A 96 -21.08 -0.32 -10.44
CA LEU A 96 -21.11 -1.17 -11.62
C LEU A 96 -22.27 -2.16 -11.63
N GLY A 97 -22.55 -2.80 -10.48
CA GLY A 97 -23.60 -3.81 -10.39
C GLY A 97 -24.99 -3.19 -10.27
N ASN A 98 -25.19 -2.29 -9.30
CA ASN A 98 -26.55 -1.78 -9.04
C ASN A 98 -26.99 -0.65 -9.98
N GLU A 99 -26.07 0.25 -10.39
CA GLU A 99 -26.42 1.40 -11.24
C GLU A 99 -26.25 1.11 -12.73
N MET A 100 -25.15 0.42 -13.09
CA MET A 100 -24.86 0.09 -14.50
C MET A 100 -25.43 -1.28 -14.93
N GLY A 101 -25.91 -2.08 -13.97
CA GLY A 101 -26.50 -3.40 -14.26
C GLY A 101 -25.49 -4.45 -14.71
N MET A 102 -24.19 -4.25 -14.46
CA MET A 102 -23.14 -5.17 -14.90
C MET A 102 -23.19 -6.49 -14.10
N ALA A 103 -22.94 -7.59 -14.79
CA ALA A 103 -22.81 -8.89 -14.14
C ALA A 103 -21.51 -9.01 -13.35
N LYS A 104 -21.49 -9.86 -12.31
CA LYS A 104 -20.32 -10.06 -11.45
C LYS A 104 -19.01 -10.34 -12.22
N PRO A 105 -18.97 -11.19 -13.27
CA PRO A 105 -17.74 -11.40 -14.05
C PRO A 105 -17.19 -10.12 -14.69
N GLU A 106 -18.07 -9.30 -15.26
CA GLU A 106 -17.72 -8.03 -15.91
C GLU A 106 -17.15 -7.04 -14.90
N ILE A 107 -17.74 -6.95 -13.70
CA ILE A 107 -17.23 -6.13 -12.60
C ILE A 107 -15.80 -6.55 -12.22
N LEU A 108 -15.56 -7.86 -12.12
CA LEU A 108 -14.23 -8.39 -11.78
C LEU A 108 -13.20 -8.09 -12.86
N ASP A 109 -13.58 -8.15 -14.13
CA ASP A 109 -12.68 -7.82 -15.23
C ASP A 109 -12.32 -6.33 -15.24
N VAL A 110 -13.28 -5.44 -14.94
CA VAL A 110 -13.00 -4.01 -14.74
C VAL A 110 -12.05 -3.80 -13.57
N MET A 111 -12.23 -4.50 -12.44
CA MET A 111 -11.34 -4.40 -11.29
C MET A 111 -9.93 -4.90 -11.60
N LYS A 112 -9.77 -6.00 -12.33
CA LYS A 112 -8.48 -6.52 -12.76
C LYS A 112 -7.75 -5.58 -13.72
N SER A 113 -8.49 -4.87 -14.57
CA SER A 113 -7.95 -3.90 -15.54
C SER A 113 -7.67 -2.52 -14.94
N SER A 114 -7.81 -2.34 -13.62
CA SER A 114 -7.68 -1.04 -12.94
C SER A 114 -6.25 -0.46 -12.91
N GLY A 115 -5.34 -1.03 -13.65
CA GLY A 115 -3.98 -0.54 -13.83
C GLY A 115 -2.96 -1.06 -12.81
N PRO A 116 -1.68 -0.72 -13.00
CA PRO A 116 -0.59 -1.18 -12.16
C PRO A 116 -0.77 -0.76 -10.71
N ALA A 117 -0.37 -1.62 -9.78
CA ALA A 117 -0.51 -1.40 -8.33
C ALA A 117 -1.95 -1.03 -7.91
N ALA A 118 -2.97 -1.45 -8.68
CA ALA A 118 -4.38 -1.16 -8.45
C ALA A 118 -4.70 0.34 -8.25
N THR A 119 -3.90 1.24 -8.84
CA THR A 119 -4.06 2.70 -8.70
C THR A 119 -5.44 3.18 -9.14
N GLY A 120 -6.04 2.56 -10.16
CA GLY A 120 -7.40 2.85 -10.60
C GLY A 120 -8.44 2.60 -9.53
N LEU A 121 -8.26 1.63 -8.65
CA LEU A 121 -9.20 1.39 -7.55
C LEU A 121 -9.34 2.63 -6.65
N THR A 122 -8.24 3.31 -6.36
CA THR A 122 -8.26 4.52 -5.53
C THR A 122 -8.62 5.77 -6.33
N PHE A 123 -8.00 5.99 -7.50
CA PHE A 123 -8.12 7.26 -8.22
C PHE A 123 -9.32 7.33 -9.17
N ILE A 124 -9.93 6.21 -9.52
CA ILE A 124 -11.17 6.17 -10.32
C ILE A 124 -12.39 6.04 -9.41
N TRP A 125 -12.38 5.10 -8.47
CA TRP A 125 -13.58 4.75 -7.70
C TRP A 125 -13.83 5.65 -6.49
N MET A 126 -12.77 6.14 -5.83
CA MET A 126 -12.97 7.05 -4.69
C MET A 126 -13.61 8.39 -5.07
N PRO A 127 -13.24 9.08 -6.17
CA PRO A 127 -13.96 10.26 -6.63
C PRO A 127 -15.45 9.98 -6.91
N GLN A 128 -15.79 8.82 -7.47
CA GLN A 128 -17.18 8.44 -7.72
C GLN A 128 -17.97 8.22 -6.43
N LEU A 129 -17.35 7.60 -5.41
CA LEU A 129 -17.95 7.50 -4.08
C LEU A 129 -18.24 8.89 -3.51
N PHE A 130 -17.27 9.79 -3.52
CA PHE A 130 -17.43 11.14 -2.98
C PHE A 130 -18.48 11.94 -3.73
N ALA A 131 -18.61 11.75 -5.05
CA ALA A 131 -19.66 12.42 -5.84
C ALA A 131 -21.07 12.06 -5.37
N LYS A 132 -21.25 10.91 -4.72
CA LYS A 132 -22.53 10.41 -4.19
C LYS A 132 -22.76 10.75 -2.69
N MET A 133 -21.86 11.49 -2.10
CA MET A 133 -21.94 11.85 -0.68
C MET A 133 -22.40 13.29 -0.49
N PRO A 134 -23.24 13.56 0.53
CA PRO A 134 -23.40 14.92 1.04
C PRO A 134 -22.02 15.44 1.48
N LEU A 135 -21.68 16.68 1.13
CA LEU A 135 -20.34 17.23 1.39
C LEU A 135 -19.19 16.44 0.72
N GLY A 136 -19.47 15.73 -0.38
CA GLY A 136 -18.46 14.90 -1.05
C GLY A 136 -17.22 15.63 -1.51
N LYS A 137 -17.38 16.89 -2.03
CA LYS A 137 -16.23 17.71 -2.46
C LYS A 137 -15.22 17.98 -1.32
N PRO A 138 -15.61 18.54 -0.15
CA PRO A 138 -14.66 18.74 0.94
C PRO A 138 -14.11 17.43 1.49
N LEU A 139 -14.89 16.35 1.53
CA LEU A 139 -14.41 15.04 1.96
C LEU A 139 -13.37 14.47 0.97
N ALA A 140 -13.58 14.63 -0.34
CA ALA A 140 -12.60 14.24 -1.36
C ALA A 140 -11.29 15.03 -1.19
N ILE A 141 -11.36 16.35 -1.00
CA ILE A 141 -10.19 17.18 -0.76
C ILE A 141 -9.42 16.69 0.47
N LEU A 142 -10.10 16.47 1.60
CA LEU A 142 -9.48 15.97 2.83
C LEU A 142 -8.86 14.58 2.64
N PHE A 143 -9.55 13.68 1.91
CA PHE A 143 -9.06 12.34 1.63
C PHE A 143 -7.76 12.38 0.79
N PHE A 144 -7.77 13.10 -0.33
CA PHE A 144 -6.61 13.16 -1.21
C PHE A 144 -5.45 13.99 -0.63
N LEU A 145 -5.74 15.02 0.16
CA LEU A 145 -4.70 15.69 0.95
C LEU A 145 -4.07 14.75 1.98
N GLY A 146 -4.89 14.00 2.72
CA GLY A 146 -4.40 13.00 3.67
C GLY A 146 -3.55 11.93 2.98
N LEU A 147 -3.98 11.45 1.80
CA LEU A 147 -3.21 10.49 0.99
C LEU A 147 -1.88 11.10 0.52
N SER A 148 -1.88 12.37 0.11
CA SER A 148 -0.67 13.08 -0.30
C SER A 148 0.32 13.21 0.86
N PHE A 149 -0.14 13.60 2.05
CA PHE A 149 0.72 13.66 3.24
C PHE A 149 1.26 12.30 3.65
N ALA A 150 0.46 11.23 3.54
CA ALA A 150 0.93 9.87 3.77
C ALA A 150 2.03 9.49 2.77
N GLY A 151 1.84 9.81 1.48
CA GLY A 151 2.84 9.60 0.43
C GLY A 151 4.14 10.37 0.70
N PHE A 152 4.08 11.65 1.06
CA PHE A 152 5.26 12.43 1.43
C PHE A 152 5.98 11.86 2.66
N SER A 153 5.23 11.45 3.68
CA SER A 153 5.81 10.82 4.87
C SER A 153 6.61 9.56 4.53
N SER A 154 6.04 8.69 3.70
CA SER A 154 6.70 7.47 3.23
C SER A 154 7.94 7.78 2.37
N LEU A 155 7.83 8.75 1.45
CA LEU A 155 8.93 9.17 0.60
C LEU A 155 10.12 9.69 1.42
N ILE A 156 9.87 10.55 2.41
CA ILE A 156 10.91 11.07 3.30
C ILE A 156 11.63 9.93 4.02
N SER A 157 10.89 8.94 4.49
CA SER A 157 11.46 7.79 5.20
C SER A 157 12.35 6.92 4.30
N MET A 158 11.92 6.69 3.06
CA MET A 158 12.70 5.95 2.07
C MET A 158 13.99 6.68 1.68
N LEU A 159 13.89 8.00 1.47
CA LEU A 159 15.06 8.83 1.18
C LEU A 159 16.04 8.82 2.36
N GLU A 160 15.56 8.94 3.59
CA GLU A 160 16.41 8.93 4.79
C GLU A 160 17.17 7.62 4.94
N LEU A 161 16.54 6.47 4.64
CA LEU A 161 17.22 5.16 4.63
C LEU A 161 18.43 5.16 3.70
N ALA A 162 18.24 5.62 2.45
CA ALA A 162 19.32 5.67 1.46
C ALA A 162 20.41 6.71 1.82
N VAL A 163 19.99 7.87 2.32
CA VAL A 163 20.90 8.94 2.78
C VAL A 163 21.77 8.46 3.93
N ARG A 164 21.22 7.72 4.89
CA ARG A 164 21.98 7.14 6.02
C ARG A 164 23.08 6.20 5.56
N ASN A 165 22.82 5.38 4.55
CA ASN A 165 23.84 4.50 4.00
C ASN A 165 25.01 5.31 3.43
N LEU A 166 24.76 6.39 2.66
CA LEU A 166 25.82 7.25 2.16
C LEU A 166 26.61 7.97 3.25
N ILE A 167 25.95 8.40 4.32
CA ILE A 167 26.59 9.01 5.48
C ILE A 167 27.55 8.02 6.16
N HIS A 168 27.18 6.73 6.25
CA HIS A 168 28.08 5.70 6.79
C HIS A 168 29.34 5.51 5.95
N PHE A 169 29.31 5.81 4.65
CA PHE A 169 30.49 5.85 3.77
C PHE A 169 31.26 7.18 3.83
N GLY A 170 30.93 8.06 4.77
CA GLY A 170 31.64 9.33 4.98
C GLY A 170 31.14 10.51 4.14
N VAL A 171 30.05 10.34 3.38
CA VAL A 171 29.47 11.43 2.58
C VAL A 171 28.72 12.39 3.52
N ASN A 172 28.94 13.70 3.36
CA ASN A 172 28.17 14.67 4.16
C ASN A 172 26.68 14.64 3.82
N ARG A 173 25.82 15.00 4.79
CA ARG A 173 24.35 14.87 4.67
C ARG A 173 23.77 15.64 3.48
N ALA A 174 24.22 16.86 3.24
CA ALA A 174 23.66 17.70 2.17
C ALA A 174 23.95 17.08 0.79
N THR A 175 25.17 16.61 0.57
CA THR A 175 25.57 15.92 -0.66
C THR A 175 24.83 14.58 -0.81
N ALA A 176 24.70 13.81 0.27
CA ALA A 176 23.98 12.54 0.26
C ALA A 176 22.49 12.74 -0.14
N VAL A 177 21.81 13.73 0.44
CA VAL A 177 20.42 14.08 0.08
C VAL A 177 20.35 14.48 -1.39
N GLY A 178 21.25 15.34 -1.87
CA GLY A 178 21.27 15.77 -3.27
C GLY A 178 21.42 14.60 -4.25
N TRP A 179 22.34 13.67 -3.97
CA TRP A 179 22.52 12.47 -4.78
C TRP A 179 21.30 11.56 -4.77
N ILE A 180 20.77 11.22 -3.60
CA ILE A 180 19.63 10.29 -3.50
C ILE A 180 18.39 10.89 -4.15
N VAL A 181 18.09 12.17 -3.93
CA VAL A 181 16.95 12.84 -4.57
C VAL A 181 17.14 12.93 -6.08
N GLY A 182 18.33 13.31 -6.55
CA GLY A 182 18.63 13.42 -7.98
C GLY A 182 18.52 12.09 -8.72
N VAL A 183 19.17 11.05 -8.21
CA VAL A 183 19.11 9.70 -8.80
C VAL A 183 17.69 9.14 -8.73
N GLY A 184 17.02 9.27 -7.56
CA GLY A 184 15.66 8.81 -7.39
C GLY A 184 14.68 9.49 -8.35
N PHE A 185 14.84 10.79 -8.58
CA PHE A 185 14.03 11.53 -9.55
C PHE A 185 14.26 11.03 -10.98
N LEU A 186 15.53 10.85 -11.39
CA LEU A 186 15.86 10.35 -12.72
C LEU A 186 15.36 8.92 -12.97
N MET A 187 15.38 8.07 -11.96
CA MET A 187 14.83 6.72 -12.05
C MET A 187 13.28 6.71 -12.05
N GLY A 188 12.68 7.59 -11.27
CA GLY A 188 11.21 7.66 -11.13
C GLY A 188 10.51 8.35 -12.30
N ILE A 189 11.17 9.30 -12.97
CA ILE A 189 10.55 10.08 -14.06
C ILE A 189 10.13 9.20 -15.24
N GLN A 190 10.78 8.07 -15.45
CA GLN A 190 10.45 7.12 -16.51
C GLN A 190 9.14 6.39 -16.26
N SER A 191 8.77 6.19 -14.98
CA SER A 191 7.53 5.50 -14.59
C SER A 191 6.30 6.40 -14.71
N ALA A 192 6.48 7.73 -14.68
CA ALA A 192 5.36 8.67 -14.72
C ALA A 192 4.58 8.63 -16.06
N PRO A 193 5.24 8.64 -17.24
CA PRO A 193 4.54 8.57 -18.53
C PRO A 193 4.25 7.14 -19.01
N ASN A 194 4.88 6.12 -18.43
CA ASN A 194 4.80 4.74 -18.93
C ASN A 194 4.37 3.75 -17.84
N LEU A 195 3.09 3.37 -17.90
CA LEU A 195 2.50 2.41 -16.96
C LEU A 195 3.16 1.02 -17.02
N ASN A 196 3.71 0.60 -18.16
CA ASN A 196 4.41 -0.68 -18.26
C ASN A 196 5.72 -0.66 -17.48
N VAL A 197 6.47 0.45 -17.54
CA VAL A 197 7.67 0.65 -16.73
C VAL A 197 7.31 0.65 -15.26
N PHE A 198 6.26 1.36 -14.88
CA PHE A 198 5.78 1.40 -13.51
C PHE A 198 5.38 0.00 -12.99
N SER A 199 4.60 -0.76 -13.77
CA SER A 199 4.18 -2.11 -13.41
C SER A 199 5.37 -3.08 -13.28
N ASN A 200 6.35 -2.96 -14.17
CA ASN A 200 7.55 -3.78 -14.09
C ASN A 200 8.39 -3.45 -12.85
N GLN A 201 8.53 -2.17 -12.51
CA GLN A 201 9.21 -1.75 -11.30
C GLN A 201 8.48 -2.25 -10.05
N ASP A 202 7.17 -2.14 -9.98
CA ASP A 202 6.34 -2.65 -8.88
C ASP A 202 6.58 -4.14 -8.65
N PHE A 203 6.54 -4.94 -9.71
CA PHE A 203 6.80 -6.39 -9.65
C PHE A 203 8.23 -6.72 -9.18
N VAL A 204 9.24 -6.10 -9.78
CA VAL A 204 10.66 -6.36 -9.46
C VAL A 204 10.97 -5.96 -8.02
N TRP A 205 10.51 -4.80 -7.58
CA TRP A 205 10.73 -4.36 -6.20
C TRP A 205 9.97 -5.19 -5.18
N GLY A 206 8.77 -5.68 -5.50
CA GLY A 206 8.02 -6.61 -4.67
C GLY A 206 8.81 -7.90 -4.39
N LEU A 207 9.40 -8.50 -5.42
CA LEU A 207 10.28 -9.66 -5.26
C LEU A 207 11.56 -9.33 -4.47
N ALA A 208 12.17 -8.18 -4.74
CA ALA A 208 13.37 -7.73 -4.04
C ALA A 208 13.11 -7.55 -2.53
N LEU A 209 11.93 -7.06 -2.14
CA LEU A 209 11.54 -6.94 -0.74
C LEU A 209 11.46 -8.30 -0.04
N MET A 210 10.93 -9.32 -0.69
CA MET A 210 10.87 -10.68 -0.13
C MET A 210 12.27 -11.22 0.14
N LEU A 211 13.20 -11.05 -0.81
CA LEU A 211 14.60 -11.45 -0.62
C LEU A 211 15.25 -10.68 0.52
N SER A 212 15.03 -9.37 0.57
CA SER A 212 15.53 -8.52 1.65
C SER A 212 14.99 -8.93 3.03
N CYS A 213 13.72 -9.33 3.13
CA CYS A 213 13.14 -9.87 4.37
C CYS A 213 13.91 -11.10 4.88
N ILE A 214 14.30 -12.00 3.99
CA ILE A 214 15.08 -13.20 4.35
C ILE A 214 16.44 -12.80 4.94
N PHE A 215 17.15 -11.85 4.30
CA PHE A 215 18.43 -11.37 4.82
C PHE A 215 18.30 -10.67 6.17
N VAL A 216 17.28 -9.82 6.35
CA VAL A 216 17.00 -9.16 7.63
C VAL A 216 16.68 -10.20 8.71
N ALA A 217 15.83 -11.18 8.42
CA ALA A 217 15.48 -12.24 9.35
C ALA A 217 16.71 -13.08 9.74
N ALA A 218 17.55 -13.47 8.77
CA ALA A 218 18.77 -14.20 9.02
C ALA A 218 19.75 -13.42 9.91
N ALA A 219 19.93 -12.12 9.63
CA ALA A 219 20.75 -11.24 10.45
C ALA A 219 20.24 -11.16 11.90
N VAL A 220 18.93 -10.95 12.09
CA VAL A 220 18.32 -10.89 13.44
C VAL A 220 18.53 -12.21 14.18
N ILE A 221 18.27 -13.35 13.53
CA ILE A 221 18.47 -14.67 14.13
C ILE A 221 19.93 -14.85 14.56
N GLN A 222 20.88 -14.50 13.70
CA GLN A 222 22.30 -14.60 14.00
C GLN A 222 22.70 -13.73 15.20
N PHE A 223 22.23 -12.48 15.28
CA PHE A 223 22.57 -11.56 16.37
C PHE A 223 21.82 -11.85 17.69
N VAL A 224 20.70 -12.54 17.65
CA VAL A 224 19.92 -12.88 18.87
C VAL A 224 20.31 -14.25 19.43
N LEU A 225 20.77 -15.17 18.59
CA LEU A 225 21.13 -16.54 19.01
C LEU A 225 22.61 -16.71 19.35
N TYR A 226 23.46 -15.74 19.03
CA TYR A 226 24.89 -15.70 19.36
C TYR A 226 25.25 -14.39 20.08
#